data_faeac4f00aab7b7190bdb631bff54ffb
#
_entry.id   faeac4f00aab7b7190bdb631bff54ffb
#
_cell.length_a   1.000
_cell.length_b   1.000
_cell.length_c   1.000
_cell.angle_alpha   90.00
_cell.angle_beta   90.00
_cell.angle_gamma   90.00
#
_symmetry.space_group_name_H-M   'P 1'
#
loop_
_entity.id
_entity.type
_entity.pdbx_description
1 polymer ?
#
loop_
_entity_poly.entity_id
_entity_poly.type
_entity_poly.pdbx_seq_one_letter_code
_entity_poly.pdbx_strand_id
1 'polypeptide(L)'
;MKQIFAFEDLTQVEPHRKIIQSMFQQLQPYEVYLQQTFALKESPKAIVWTFSELATTIFSTVPIPAYTRKDVIYMSPVMEDWKTIFYEQLDGRDLPVIKNYYERNMESQMMEILAHELTHHSDLFLEGFDDGNWEKDIWFEEGMCFYLPRKFLLTEEEFDEISTVERTLVKEFKEKYGHHSLSEFGSSTYKGNMTSIMYDYWRSFLAVKELVDRAKGDVMQVFAQYHEWHHTGKKGSLTAYFQLDI
;
A
#
# COMPACT_ATOMS: atom_id res chain seq x y z
N MET A 1 -17.13 0.48 9.87
CA MET A 1 -16.51 -0.88 9.93
C MET A 1 -16.59 -1.48 11.33
N LYS A 2 -16.62 -2.84 11.47
CA LYS A 2 -16.50 -3.55 12.76
C LYS A 2 -15.03 -3.84 13.05
N GLN A 3 -14.69 -4.03 14.34
CA GLN A 3 -13.38 -4.52 14.75
C GLN A 3 -13.51 -5.98 15.21
N ILE A 4 -12.66 -6.85 14.71
CA ILE A 4 -12.57 -8.27 15.07
C ILE A 4 -11.16 -8.50 15.59
N PHE A 5 -11.03 -9.23 16.68
CA PHE A 5 -9.76 -9.55 17.31
C PHE A 5 -9.51 -11.05 17.16
N ALA A 6 -8.61 -11.41 16.26
CA ALA A 6 -8.22 -12.79 15.94
C ALA A 6 -6.85 -13.08 16.55
N PHE A 7 -6.85 -13.36 17.83
CA PHE A 7 -5.68 -13.73 18.65
C PHE A 7 -5.97 -15.07 19.34
N GLU A 8 -4.96 -15.86 19.59
CA GLU A 8 -5.11 -17.14 20.31
C GLU A 8 -5.58 -16.94 21.75
N ASP A 9 -5.12 -15.86 22.39
CA ASP A 9 -5.53 -15.45 23.73
C ASP A 9 -5.85 -13.94 23.73
N LEU A 10 -7.00 -13.57 24.27
CA LEU A 10 -7.44 -12.18 24.38
C LEU A 10 -6.51 -11.30 25.23
N THR A 11 -5.75 -11.88 26.13
CA THR A 11 -4.73 -11.13 26.93
C THR A 11 -3.64 -10.57 26.04
N GLN A 12 -3.38 -11.17 24.89
CA GLN A 12 -2.41 -10.71 23.88
C GLN A 12 -2.86 -9.42 23.16
N VAL A 13 -4.13 -9.06 23.21
CA VAL A 13 -4.67 -7.81 22.64
C VAL A 13 -4.32 -6.60 23.50
N GLU A 14 -4.25 -6.78 24.82
CA GLU A 14 -4.14 -5.67 25.78
C GLU A 14 -2.93 -4.76 25.53
N PRO A 15 -1.71 -5.26 25.22
CA PRO A 15 -0.57 -4.40 24.91
C PRO A 15 -0.78 -3.50 23.69
N HIS A 16 -1.63 -3.93 22.75
CA HIS A 16 -1.84 -3.27 21.46
C HIS A 16 -3.13 -2.43 21.41
N ARG A 17 -3.95 -2.46 22.47
CA ARG A 17 -5.27 -1.82 22.50
C ARG A 17 -5.20 -0.31 22.19
N LYS A 18 -4.19 0.38 22.68
CA LYS A 18 -4.02 1.83 22.46
C LYS A 18 -3.74 2.15 20.99
N ILE A 19 -2.81 1.43 20.36
CA ILE A 19 -2.47 1.65 18.96
C ILE A 19 -3.64 1.27 18.03
N ILE A 20 -4.31 0.15 18.31
CA ILE A 20 -5.52 -0.27 17.57
C ILE A 20 -6.60 0.83 17.65
N GLN A 21 -6.87 1.36 18.83
CA GLN A 21 -7.86 2.41 19.02
C GLN A 21 -7.46 3.70 18.31
N SER A 22 -6.19 4.10 18.40
CA SER A 22 -5.65 5.28 17.73
C SER A 22 -5.79 5.15 16.20
N MET A 23 -5.35 4.04 15.62
CA MET A 23 -5.43 3.79 14.18
C MET A 23 -6.87 3.76 13.70
N PHE A 24 -7.77 3.09 14.44
CA PHE A 24 -9.18 3.03 14.08
C PHE A 24 -9.85 4.41 14.09
N GLN A 25 -9.50 5.26 15.07
CA GLN A 25 -10.00 6.64 15.14
C GLN A 25 -9.47 7.52 14.01
N GLN A 26 -8.21 7.39 13.65
CA GLN A 26 -7.58 8.13 12.55
C GLN A 26 -8.10 7.69 11.18
N LEU A 27 -8.52 6.42 11.05
CA LEU A 27 -9.05 5.89 9.79
C LEU A 27 -10.43 6.48 9.45
N GLN A 28 -11.24 6.82 10.44
CA GLN A 28 -12.62 7.30 10.22
C GLN A 28 -12.70 8.57 9.34
N PRO A 29 -11.94 9.65 9.59
CA PRO A 29 -11.98 10.82 8.72
C PRO A 29 -11.45 10.50 7.30
N TYR A 30 -10.51 9.58 7.15
CA TYR A 30 -10.05 9.13 5.84
C TYR A 30 -11.12 8.32 5.10
N GLU A 31 -11.86 7.45 5.78
CA GLU A 31 -13.02 6.73 5.22
C GLU A 31 -14.06 7.70 4.65
N VAL A 32 -14.41 8.74 5.42
CA VAL A 32 -15.33 9.79 4.96
C VAL A 32 -14.78 10.54 3.74
N TYR A 33 -13.48 10.83 3.73
CA TYR A 33 -12.82 11.47 2.59
C TYR A 33 -12.90 10.61 1.32
N LEU A 34 -12.65 9.31 1.42
CA LEU A 34 -12.79 8.38 0.29
C LEU A 34 -14.23 8.29 -0.21
N GLN A 35 -15.21 8.24 0.70
CA GLN A 35 -16.64 8.22 0.36
C GLN A 35 -17.07 9.47 -0.40
N GLN A 36 -16.58 10.63 -0.01
CA GLN A 36 -16.95 11.92 -0.60
C GLN A 36 -16.22 12.22 -1.92
N THR A 37 -14.99 11.73 -2.07
CA THR A 37 -14.08 12.18 -3.14
C THR A 37 -13.69 11.07 -4.09
N PHE A 38 -13.51 9.83 -3.60
CA PHE A 38 -12.92 8.73 -4.35
C PHE A 38 -13.82 7.49 -4.44
N ALA A 39 -15.13 7.70 -4.50
CA ALA A 39 -16.14 6.68 -4.80
C ALA A 39 -16.07 5.41 -3.93
N LEU A 40 -15.70 5.51 -2.65
CA LEU A 40 -15.87 4.42 -1.70
C LEU A 40 -17.37 4.30 -1.37
N LYS A 41 -18.14 3.51 -2.15
CA LYS A 41 -19.58 3.37 -1.98
C LYS A 41 -19.94 2.47 -0.80
N GLU A 42 -19.19 1.39 -0.64
CA GLU A 42 -19.37 0.43 0.45
C GLU A 42 -18.05 0.27 1.22
N SER A 43 -18.07 0.59 2.50
CA SER A 43 -16.92 0.35 3.37
C SER A 43 -16.75 -1.13 3.65
N PRO A 44 -15.51 -1.61 3.89
CA PRO A 44 -15.26 -2.96 4.38
C PRO A 44 -16.12 -3.28 5.60
N LYS A 45 -16.54 -4.52 5.73
CA LYS A 45 -17.38 -4.96 6.86
C LYS A 45 -16.64 -4.93 8.18
N ALA A 46 -15.33 -5.22 8.14
CA ALA A 46 -14.51 -5.31 9.34
C ALA A 46 -13.02 -5.07 9.07
N ILE A 47 -12.32 -4.70 10.15
CA ILE A 47 -10.88 -4.84 10.29
C ILE A 47 -10.64 -6.02 11.25
N VAL A 48 -9.87 -7.01 10.82
CA VAL A 48 -9.40 -8.13 11.63
C VAL A 48 -7.99 -7.79 12.15
N TRP A 49 -7.91 -7.50 13.43
CA TRP A 49 -6.64 -7.32 14.12
C TRP A 49 -6.08 -8.68 14.50
N THR A 50 -4.86 -9.00 14.08
CA THR A 50 -4.24 -10.31 14.30
C THR A 50 -2.72 -10.20 14.33
N PHE A 51 -2.03 -11.24 14.81
CA PHE A 51 -0.57 -11.31 14.74
C PHE A 51 -0.08 -11.54 13.30
N SER A 52 1.15 -11.11 13.03
CA SER A 52 1.84 -11.33 11.76
C SER A 52 1.85 -12.80 11.38
N GLU A 53 2.17 -13.72 12.31
CA GLU A 53 2.19 -15.15 12.06
C GLU A 53 0.83 -15.66 11.54
N LEU A 54 -0.29 -15.31 12.21
CA LEU A 54 -1.61 -15.73 11.76
C LEU A 54 -1.98 -15.08 10.42
N ALA A 55 -1.66 -13.80 10.25
CA ALA A 55 -1.92 -13.07 9.01
C ALA A 55 -1.24 -13.73 7.81
N THR A 56 0.03 -14.12 7.94
CA THR A 56 0.88 -14.57 6.82
C THR A 56 0.97 -16.10 6.65
N THR A 57 0.36 -16.89 7.55
CA THR A 57 0.38 -18.37 7.46
C THR A 57 -0.99 -19.00 7.43
N ILE A 58 -1.97 -18.41 8.13
CA ILE A 58 -3.33 -18.98 8.26
C ILE A 58 -4.32 -18.24 7.36
N PHE A 59 -4.32 -16.90 7.41
CA PHE A 59 -5.29 -16.10 6.66
C PHE A 59 -4.83 -15.78 5.24
N SER A 60 -3.52 -15.71 4.99
CA SER A 60 -2.91 -15.43 3.68
C SER A 60 -1.58 -16.14 3.53
N THR A 61 -1.08 -16.20 2.31
CA THR A 61 0.28 -16.63 1.96
C THR A 61 1.17 -15.44 1.56
N VAL A 62 0.62 -14.21 1.57
CA VAL A 62 1.39 -12.98 1.33
C VAL A 62 2.24 -12.71 2.57
N PRO A 63 3.54 -12.40 2.44
CA PRO A 63 4.45 -12.24 3.57
C PRO A 63 4.29 -10.89 4.32
N ILE A 64 3.29 -10.09 3.97
CA ILE A 64 3.01 -8.79 4.57
C ILE A 64 1.79 -8.94 5.50
N PRO A 65 1.87 -8.53 6.79
CA PRO A 65 0.80 -8.74 7.76
C PRO A 65 -0.28 -7.65 7.72
N ALA A 66 -0.53 -7.09 6.54
CA ALA A 66 -1.68 -6.27 6.19
C ALA A 66 -2.08 -6.59 4.77
N TYR A 67 -3.36 -6.77 4.55
CA TYR A 67 -3.94 -6.98 3.23
C TYR A 67 -5.46 -6.89 3.32
N THR A 68 -6.08 -6.57 2.19
CA THR A 68 -7.51 -6.67 2.05
C THR A 68 -7.91 -7.95 1.32
N ARG A 69 -9.01 -8.56 1.72
CA ARG A 69 -9.58 -9.73 1.05
C ARG A 69 -11.09 -9.70 1.17
N LYS A 70 -11.78 -9.68 0.03
CA LYS A 70 -13.22 -9.43 -0.01
C LYS A 70 -13.54 -8.12 0.73
N ASP A 71 -14.50 -8.15 1.63
CA ASP A 71 -14.95 -6.98 2.39
C ASP A 71 -14.26 -6.87 3.77
N VAL A 72 -13.03 -7.35 3.91
CA VAL A 72 -12.32 -7.42 5.21
C VAL A 72 -10.87 -7.01 5.05
N ILE A 73 -10.45 -6.10 5.91
CA ILE A 73 -9.03 -5.73 6.06
C ILE A 73 -8.43 -6.55 7.19
N TYR A 74 -7.25 -7.13 6.97
CA TYR A 74 -6.44 -7.80 7.99
C TYR A 74 -5.25 -6.92 8.32
N MET A 75 -4.90 -6.78 9.60
CA MET A 75 -3.81 -5.90 10.03
C MET A 75 -3.16 -6.39 11.31
N SER A 76 -1.84 -6.49 11.32
CA SER A 76 -1.09 -6.68 12.57
C SER A 76 -0.90 -5.34 13.30
N PRO A 77 -1.29 -5.24 14.58
CA PRO A 77 -1.03 -4.05 15.39
C PRO A 77 0.33 -4.09 16.09
N VAL A 78 1.17 -5.08 15.80
CA VAL A 78 2.43 -5.34 16.49
C VAL A 78 3.57 -4.56 15.85
N MET A 79 4.05 -3.51 16.50
CA MET A 79 5.10 -2.63 15.96
C MET A 79 6.41 -3.37 15.65
N GLU A 80 6.79 -4.37 16.44
CA GLU A 80 8.03 -5.13 16.22
C GLU A 80 7.96 -5.97 14.94
N ASP A 81 6.77 -6.48 14.57
CA ASP A 81 6.57 -7.18 13.30
C ASP A 81 6.86 -6.23 12.13
N TRP A 82 6.33 -5.01 12.18
CA TRP A 82 6.55 -3.98 11.17
C TRP A 82 7.99 -3.51 11.10
N LYS A 83 8.63 -3.34 12.25
CA LYS A 83 10.06 -3.02 12.32
C LYS A 83 10.91 -4.07 11.60
N THR A 84 10.60 -5.33 11.83
CA THR A 84 11.27 -6.45 11.14
C THR A 84 11.09 -6.35 9.64
N ILE A 85 9.87 -6.14 9.16
CA ILE A 85 9.57 -6.00 7.73
C ILE A 85 10.29 -4.82 7.10
N PHE A 86 10.25 -3.64 7.74
CA PHE A 86 10.95 -2.45 7.24
C PHE A 86 12.47 -2.63 7.20
N TYR A 87 13.04 -3.50 8.04
CA TYR A 87 14.47 -3.82 7.98
C TYR A 87 14.78 -4.87 6.94
N GLU A 88 13.92 -5.87 6.76
CA GLU A 88 14.06 -6.88 5.70
C GLU A 88 14.02 -6.25 4.30
N GLN A 89 13.25 -5.17 4.12
CA GLN A 89 13.23 -4.39 2.87
C GLN A 89 14.61 -3.85 2.46
N LEU A 90 15.53 -3.70 3.40
CA LEU A 90 16.85 -3.13 3.15
C LEU A 90 17.87 -4.17 2.64
N ASP A 91 17.47 -5.45 2.51
CA ASP A 91 18.30 -6.53 1.93
C ASP A 91 19.70 -6.60 2.58
N GLY A 92 19.78 -6.37 3.90
CA GLY A 92 21.03 -6.34 4.66
C GLY A 92 21.92 -5.12 4.42
N ARG A 93 21.52 -4.16 3.61
CA ARG A 93 22.29 -2.92 3.40
C ARG A 93 22.25 -2.01 4.63
N ASP A 94 23.38 -1.36 4.87
CA ASP A 94 23.45 -0.34 5.91
C ASP A 94 23.01 1.04 5.36
N LEU A 95 21.75 1.36 5.59
CA LEU A 95 21.10 2.60 5.18
C LEU A 95 20.60 3.38 6.41
N PRO A 96 21.49 3.99 7.20
CA PRO A 96 21.16 4.51 8.53
C PRO A 96 20.10 5.63 8.48
N VAL A 97 20.09 6.45 7.44
CA VAL A 97 19.08 7.52 7.27
C VAL A 97 17.70 6.92 7.10
N ILE A 98 17.56 5.87 6.31
CA ILE A 98 16.29 5.19 6.04
C ILE A 98 15.83 4.39 7.26
N LYS A 99 16.76 3.69 7.95
CA LYS A 99 16.45 3.01 9.21
C LYS A 99 15.88 3.99 10.25
N ASN A 100 16.55 5.13 10.44
CA ASN A 100 16.10 6.17 11.35
C ASN A 100 14.75 6.76 10.96
N TYR A 101 14.48 6.89 9.64
CA TYR A 101 13.17 7.32 9.14
C TYR A 101 12.08 6.35 9.60
N TYR A 102 12.23 5.05 9.36
CA TYR A 102 11.24 4.03 9.77
C TYR A 102 11.08 3.95 11.28
N GLU A 103 12.17 3.99 12.06
CA GLU A 103 12.10 3.97 13.53
C GLU A 103 11.31 5.14 14.10
N ARG A 104 11.51 6.33 13.55
CA ARG A 104 10.84 7.56 13.99
C ARG A 104 9.37 7.62 13.60
N ASN A 105 9.01 7.04 12.45
CA ASN A 105 7.69 7.16 11.83
C ASN A 105 6.87 5.86 11.87
N MET A 106 7.21 4.89 12.72
CA MET A 106 6.61 3.55 12.72
C MET A 106 5.08 3.57 12.81
N GLU A 107 4.50 4.32 13.75
CA GLU A 107 3.05 4.41 13.91
C GLU A 107 2.38 5.06 12.69
N SER A 108 3.01 6.09 12.11
CA SER A 108 2.54 6.75 10.89
C SER A 108 2.55 5.78 9.72
N GLN A 109 3.64 5.02 9.54
CA GLN A 109 3.75 4.02 8.48
C GLN A 109 2.69 2.91 8.62
N MET A 110 2.44 2.43 9.84
CA MET A 110 1.37 1.46 10.08
C MET A 110 -0.01 2.05 9.75
N MET A 111 -0.23 3.33 10.07
CA MET A 111 -1.48 4.01 9.74
C MET A 111 -1.64 4.20 8.22
N GLU A 112 -0.57 4.56 7.52
CA GLU A 112 -0.55 4.66 6.05
C GLU A 112 -0.92 3.31 5.40
N ILE A 113 -0.39 2.19 5.92
CA ILE A 113 -0.69 0.84 5.44
C ILE A 113 -2.16 0.48 5.70
N LEU A 114 -2.70 0.76 6.89
CA LEU A 114 -4.11 0.51 7.17
C LEU A 114 -5.03 1.32 6.24
N ALA A 115 -4.67 2.57 5.98
CA ALA A 115 -5.42 3.43 5.07
C ALA A 115 -5.24 3.01 3.59
N HIS A 116 -4.07 2.45 3.21
CA HIS A 116 -3.83 1.81 1.93
C HIS A 116 -4.81 0.65 1.70
N GLU A 117 -4.96 -0.24 2.68
CA GLU A 117 -5.89 -1.36 2.60
C GLU A 117 -7.36 -0.90 2.46
N LEU A 118 -7.73 0.19 3.12
CA LEU A 118 -9.05 0.79 2.94
C LEU A 118 -9.23 1.36 1.53
N THR A 119 -8.17 1.91 0.94
CA THR A 119 -8.23 2.54 -0.38
C THR A 119 -8.55 1.56 -1.50
N HIS A 120 -8.11 0.29 -1.39
CA HIS A 120 -8.46 -0.78 -2.34
C HIS A 120 -9.98 -0.97 -2.53
N HIS A 121 -10.79 -0.56 -1.57
CA HIS A 121 -12.25 -0.65 -1.67
C HIS A 121 -12.91 0.49 -2.45
N SER A 122 -12.13 1.39 -3.06
CA SER A 122 -12.67 2.43 -3.94
C SER A 122 -13.18 1.84 -5.26
N ASP A 123 -14.41 2.19 -5.64
CA ASP A 123 -15.00 1.80 -6.93
C ASP A 123 -14.35 2.49 -8.15
N LEU A 124 -13.32 3.30 -7.95
CA LEU A 124 -12.52 3.86 -9.04
C LEU A 124 -11.54 2.85 -9.62
N PHE A 125 -11.21 1.78 -8.90
CA PHE A 125 -10.44 0.66 -9.42
C PHE A 125 -11.37 -0.28 -10.18
N LEU A 126 -11.04 -0.58 -11.44
CA LEU A 126 -11.89 -1.34 -12.35
C LEU A 126 -11.57 -2.83 -12.37
N GLU A 127 -10.48 -3.24 -11.75
CA GLU A 127 -10.10 -4.64 -11.60
C GLU A 127 -10.41 -5.06 -10.18
N GLY A 128 -11.13 -6.16 -10.03
CA GLY A 128 -11.42 -6.71 -8.70
C GLY A 128 -10.16 -7.30 -8.09
N PHE A 129 -9.70 -6.72 -6.99
CA PHE A 129 -8.56 -7.21 -6.22
C PHE A 129 -8.77 -8.67 -5.73
N ASP A 130 -10.02 -9.09 -5.63
CA ASP A 130 -10.43 -10.41 -5.13
C ASP A 130 -10.39 -11.55 -6.17
N ASP A 131 -10.31 -11.24 -7.44
CA ASP A 131 -10.48 -12.25 -8.50
C ASP A 131 -9.25 -13.15 -8.70
N GLY A 132 -8.17 -12.90 -7.97
CA GLY A 132 -6.95 -13.72 -7.96
C GLY A 132 -6.18 -13.75 -9.30
N ASN A 133 -6.60 -12.93 -10.25
CA ASN A 133 -6.09 -12.89 -11.61
C ASN A 133 -5.22 -11.65 -11.85
N TRP A 134 -4.41 -11.29 -10.88
CA TRP A 134 -3.51 -10.14 -10.94
C TRP A 134 -2.28 -10.47 -11.78
N GLU A 135 -2.49 -10.68 -13.05
CA GLU A 135 -1.36 -11.11 -13.87
C GLU A 135 -0.37 -9.97 -14.11
N LYS A 136 -0.85 -8.72 -14.26
CA LYS A 136 -0.01 -7.57 -14.64
C LYS A 136 -0.70 -6.24 -14.31
N ASP A 137 0.11 -5.17 -14.32
CA ASP A 137 -0.34 -3.77 -14.26
C ASP A 137 -1.06 -3.36 -12.94
N ILE A 138 -0.90 -4.14 -11.84
CA ILE A 138 -1.48 -3.75 -10.53
C ILE A 138 -0.81 -2.51 -9.92
N TRP A 139 0.32 -2.09 -10.49
CA TRP A 139 1.11 -0.97 -10.00
C TRP A 139 0.31 0.34 -9.84
N PHE A 140 -0.69 0.55 -10.70
CA PHE A 140 -1.50 1.77 -10.65
C PHE A 140 -2.37 1.80 -9.39
N GLU A 141 -3.08 0.70 -9.13
CA GLU A 141 -3.91 0.56 -7.94
C GLU A 141 -3.04 0.63 -6.68
N GLU A 142 -1.98 -0.16 -6.59
CA GLU A 142 -1.05 -0.16 -5.46
C GLU A 142 -0.42 1.23 -5.24
N GLY A 143 -0.03 1.90 -6.30
CA GLY A 143 0.51 3.26 -6.23
C GLY A 143 -0.51 4.29 -5.75
N MET A 144 -1.77 4.21 -6.20
CA MET A 144 -2.86 5.08 -5.74
C MET A 144 -3.21 4.79 -4.28
N CYS A 145 -3.20 3.51 -3.89
CA CYS A 145 -3.45 3.08 -2.51
C CYS A 145 -2.38 3.59 -1.52
N PHE A 146 -1.17 3.88 -1.98
CA PHE A 146 -0.18 4.63 -1.19
C PHE A 146 -0.32 6.14 -1.33
N TYR A 147 -0.59 6.64 -2.53
CA TYR A 147 -0.62 8.09 -2.78
C TYR A 147 -1.75 8.79 -2.01
N LEU A 148 -2.99 8.25 -2.09
CA LEU A 148 -4.16 8.90 -1.50
C LEU A 148 -4.08 9.02 0.03
N PRO A 149 -3.77 7.94 0.80
CA PRO A 149 -3.65 8.07 2.24
C PRO A 149 -2.50 8.98 2.65
N ARG A 150 -1.36 8.93 1.97
CA ARG A 150 -0.22 9.82 2.26
C ARG A 150 -0.57 11.29 2.08
N LYS A 151 -1.29 11.63 1.01
CA LYS A 151 -1.75 13.03 0.79
C LYS A 151 -2.79 13.48 1.80
N PHE A 152 -3.54 12.57 2.41
CA PHE A 152 -4.52 12.90 3.44
C PHE A 152 -3.92 12.94 4.85
N LEU A 153 -3.05 12.01 5.18
CA LEU A 153 -2.54 11.78 6.53
C LEU A 153 -1.30 12.61 6.86
N LEU A 154 -0.46 12.88 5.85
CA LEU A 154 0.85 13.50 6.05
C LEU A 154 0.81 15.00 5.74
N THR A 155 1.66 15.75 6.41
CA THR A 155 2.01 17.12 5.98
C THR A 155 2.78 17.09 4.66
N GLU A 156 2.90 18.23 3.98
CA GLU A 156 3.69 18.28 2.73
C GLU A 156 5.17 17.91 2.97
N GLU A 157 5.75 18.31 4.12
CA GLU A 157 7.12 17.96 4.48
C GLU A 157 7.29 16.44 4.69
N GLU A 158 6.36 15.80 5.38
CA GLU A 158 6.37 14.35 5.60
C GLU A 158 6.15 13.59 4.29
N PHE A 159 5.27 14.08 3.42
CA PHE A 159 5.04 13.50 2.10
C PHE A 159 6.28 13.60 1.20
N ASP A 160 6.99 14.72 1.24
CA ASP A 160 8.25 14.90 0.50
C ASP A 160 9.38 14.04 1.10
N GLU A 161 9.40 13.86 2.41
CA GLU A 161 10.36 12.99 3.09
C GLU A 161 10.18 11.53 2.66
N ILE A 162 8.98 10.94 2.75
CA ILE A 162 8.74 9.57 2.31
C ILE A 162 9.00 9.40 0.80
N SER A 163 8.63 10.38 -0.02
CA SER A 163 8.92 10.37 -1.45
C SER A 163 10.43 10.31 -1.73
N THR A 164 11.23 10.98 -0.90
CA THR A 164 12.69 10.96 -1.00
C THR A 164 13.28 9.65 -0.51
N VAL A 165 12.75 9.08 0.56
CA VAL A 165 13.12 7.77 1.07
C VAL A 165 12.91 6.70 0.00
N GLU A 166 11.72 6.62 -0.59
CA GLU A 166 11.40 5.60 -1.60
C GLU A 166 12.19 5.80 -2.90
N ARG A 167 12.40 7.05 -3.33
CA ARG A 167 13.29 7.34 -4.47
C ARG A 167 14.71 6.87 -4.22
N THR A 168 15.21 7.03 -2.99
CA THR A 168 16.53 6.54 -2.61
C THR A 168 16.58 5.03 -2.64
N LEU A 169 15.57 4.34 -2.10
CA LEU A 169 15.46 2.88 -2.13
C LEU A 169 15.39 2.34 -3.57
N VAL A 170 14.57 2.93 -4.43
CA VAL A 170 14.52 2.55 -5.85
C VAL A 170 15.89 2.70 -6.51
N LYS A 171 16.59 3.80 -6.27
CA LYS A 171 17.94 4.01 -6.81
C LYS A 171 18.95 2.98 -6.30
N GLU A 172 18.93 2.72 -4.99
CA GLU A 172 19.85 1.76 -4.34
C GLU A 172 19.68 0.33 -4.84
N PHE A 173 18.44 -0.06 -5.14
CA PHE A 173 18.13 -1.44 -5.51
C PHE A 173 17.94 -1.66 -7.01
N LYS A 174 18.07 -0.61 -7.84
CA LYS A 174 17.84 -0.67 -9.28
C LYS A 174 18.68 -1.73 -9.99
N GLU A 175 19.96 -1.86 -9.65
CA GLU A 175 20.85 -2.85 -10.28
C GLU A 175 20.42 -4.30 -9.98
N LYS A 176 19.85 -4.54 -8.80
CA LYS A 176 19.48 -5.90 -8.38
C LYS A 176 18.06 -6.27 -8.80
N TYR A 177 17.10 -5.34 -8.72
CA TYR A 177 15.68 -5.62 -8.90
C TYR A 177 15.04 -4.87 -10.07
N GLY A 178 15.71 -3.90 -10.70
CA GLY A 178 15.15 -3.05 -11.75
C GLY A 178 15.24 -3.61 -13.17
N HIS A 179 15.27 -4.94 -13.34
CA HIS A 179 15.43 -5.58 -14.66
C HIS A 179 14.11 -5.90 -15.35
N HIS A 180 12.98 -5.56 -14.74
CA HIS A 180 11.66 -5.80 -15.28
C HIS A 180 10.84 -4.51 -15.37
N SER A 181 9.87 -4.49 -16.28
CA SER A 181 8.93 -3.38 -16.36
C SER A 181 8.01 -3.33 -15.15
N LEU A 182 7.64 -2.13 -14.70
CA LEU A 182 6.63 -1.98 -13.65
C LEU A 182 5.27 -2.57 -14.06
N SER A 183 4.98 -2.65 -15.35
CA SER A 183 3.80 -3.35 -15.88
C SER A 183 3.75 -4.84 -15.55
N GLU A 184 4.89 -5.46 -15.19
CA GLU A 184 4.95 -6.86 -14.78
C GLU A 184 4.59 -7.06 -13.29
N PHE A 185 4.38 -5.97 -12.55
CA PHE A 185 3.91 -6.05 -11.17
C PHE A 185 2.58 -6.79 -11.11
N GLY A 186 2.58 -7.92 -10.44
CA GLY A 186 1.43 -8.82 -10.33
C GLY A 186 1.71 -9.96 -9.35
N SER A 187 0.92 -11.01 -9.40
CA SER A 187 1.00 -12.14 -8.47
C SER A 187 2.36 -12.85 -8.43
N SER A 188 3.16 -12.76 -9.50
CA SER A 188 4.52 -13.32 -9.52
C SER A 188 5.50 -12.55 -8.64
N THR A 189 5.29 -11.26 -8.43
CA THR A 189 6.13 -10.40 -7.58
C THR A 189 6.17 -10.92 -6.15
N TYR A 190 5.04 -11.40 -5.63
CA TYR A 190 4.94 -11.91 -4.26
C TYR A 190 5.69 -13.22 -3.99
N LYS A 191 6.26 -13.85 -5.03
CA LYS A 191 7.17 -15.02 -4.89
C LYS A 191 8.61 -14.59 -4.61
N GLY A 192 8.91 -13.30 -4.72
CA GLY A 192 10.22 -12.72 -4.44
C GLY A 192 10.49 -12.56 -2.93
N ASN A 193 11.69 -12.05 -2.62
CA ASN A 193 11.99 -11.62 -1.25
C ASN A 193 11.33 -10.28 -0.93
N MET A 194 11.31 -9.88 0.34
CA MET A 194 10.65 -8.66 0.81
C MET A 194 11.12 -7.42 0.03
N THR A 195 12.42 -7.29 -0.23
CA THR A 195 12.97 -6.14 -0.96
C THR A 195 12.50 -6.09 -2.40
N SER A 196 12.42 -7.23 -3.10
CA SER A 196 11.93 -7.28 -4.48
C SER A 196 10.44 -6.96 -4.58
N ILE A 197 9.64 -7.38 -3.61
CA ILE A 197 8.23 -7.03 -3.51
C ILE A 197 8.10 -5.52 -3.31
N MET A 198 8.77 -4.98 -2.30
CA MET A 198 8.69 -3.57 -1.97
C MET A 198 9.30 -2.66 -3.03
N TYR A 199 10.23 -3.17 -3.84
CA TYR A 199 10.79 -2.44 -4.97
C TYR A 199 9.71 -2.03 -5.98
N ASP A 200 8.77 -2.91 -6.27
CA ASP A 200 7.63 -2.60 -7.16
C ASP A 200 6.62 -1.66 -6.48
N TYR A 201 6.39 -1.80 -5.18
CA TYR A 201 5.56 -0.86 -4.42
C TYR A 201 6.11 0.57 -4.42
N TRP A 202 7.42 0.73 -4.16
CA TRP A 202 8.06 2.06 -4.19
C TRP A 202 7.99 2.69 -5.58
N ARG A 203 8.22 1.90 -6.64
CA ARG A 203 8.09 2.35 -8.02
C ARG A 203 6.64 2.75 -8.33
N SER A 204 5.67 1.98 -7.86
CA SER A 204 4.24 2.24 -8.05
C SER A 204 3.81 3.58 -7.45
N PHE A 205 4.17 3.83 -6.20
CA PHE A 205 3.91 5.12 -5.57
C PHE A 205 4.57 6.29 -6.31
N LEU A 206 5.85 6.16 -6.66
CA LEU A 206 6.58 7.22 -7.38
C LEU A 206 6.02 7.46 -8.78
N ALA A 207 5.58 6.40 -9.47
CA ALA A 207 4.90 6.49 -10.75
C ALA A 207 3.59 7.27 -10.66
N VAL A 208 2.74 6.90 -9.71
CA VAL A 208 1.47 7.60 -9.48
C VAL A 208 1.72 9.05 -9.07
N LYS A 209 2.69 9.31 -8.19
CA LYS A 209 3.08 10.68 -7.84
C LYS A 209 3.46 11.48 -9.08
N GLU A 210 4.26 10.92 -9.99
CA GLU A 210 4.64 11.58 -11.24
C GLU A 210 3.41 11.87 -12.12
N LEU A 211 2.46 10.94 -12.24
CA LEU A 211 1.23 11.15 -13.00
C LEU A 211 0.39 12.29 -12.41
N VAL A 212 0.22 12.32 -11.10
CA VAL A 212 -0.54 13.38 -10.44
C VAL A 212 0.18 14.73 -10.55
N ASP A 213 1.51 14.75 -10.46
CA ASP A 213 2.30 15.96 -10.67
C ASP A 213 2.13 16.49 -12.12
N ARG A 214 2.17 15.60 -13.13
CA ARG A 214 1.89 15.95 -14.55
C ARG A 214 0.46 16.49 -14.73
N ALA A 215 -0.50 15.96 -13.98
CA ALA A 215 -1.89 16.43 -13.94
C ALA A 215 -2.10 17.67 -13.03
N LYS A 216 -1.01 18.31 -12.54
CA LYS A 216 -1.06 19.48 -11.66
C LYS A 216 -1.86 19.28 -10.37
N GLY A 217 -1.81 18.08 -9.82
CA GLY A 217 -2.52 17.68 -8.60
C GLY A 217 -3.93 17.13 -8.82
N ASP A 218 -4.41 17.07 -10.06
CA ASP A 218 -5.75 16.53 -10.36
C ASP A 218 -5.73 14.99 -10.44
N VAL A 219 -5.96 14.35 -9.29
CA VAL A 219 -6.03 12.89 -9.15
C VAL A 219 -7.17 12.31 -10.00
N MET A 220 -8.31 13.00 -10.10
CA MET A 220 -9.46 12.50 -10.86
C MET A 220 -9.18 12.51 -12.37
N GLN A 221 -8.35 13.42 -12.86
CA GLN A 221 -7.87 13.39 -14.24
C GLN A 221 -7.03 12.13 -14.50
N VAL A 222 -6.21 11.71 -13.55
CA VAL A 222 -5.40 10.48 -13.68
C VAL A 222 -6.30 9.25 -13.68
N PHE A 223 -7.31 9.18 -12.81
CA PHE A 223 -8.31 8.11 -12.86
C PHE A 223 -9.10 8.09 -14.16
N ALA A 224 -9.48 9.25 -14.70
CA ALA A 224 -10.19 9.32 -15.99
C ALA A 224 -9.35 8.72 -17.12
N GLN A 225 -8.03 8.96 -17.15
CA GLN A 225 -7.11 8.35 -18.13
C GLN A 225 -6.99 6.82 -17.93
N TYR A 226 -6.90 6.35 -16.67
CA TYR A 226 -6.91 4.91 -16.34
C TYR A 226 -8.21 4.25 -16.83
N HIS A 227 -9.36 4.86 -16.60
CA HIS A 227 -10.66 4.37 -17.07
C HIS A 227 -10.73 4.35 -18.60
N GLU A 228 -10.20 5.36 -19.28
CA GLU A 228 -10.16 5.40 -20.73
C GLU A 228 -9.32 4.25 -21.31
N TRP A 229 -8.11 4.02 -20.76
CA TRP A 229 -7.29 2.88 -21.16
C TRP A 229 -8.02 1.54 -20.98
N HIS A 230 -8.69 1.37 -19.85
CA HIS A 230 -9.46 0.17 -19.55
C HIS A 230 -10.61 -0.03 -20.56
N HIS A 231 -11.42 1.01 -20.82
CA HIS A 231 -12.55 0.97 -21.75
C HIS A 231 -12.13 0.78 -23.22
N THR A 232 -10.94 1.21 -23.60
CA THR A 232 -10.40 1.01 -24.95
C THR A 232 -9.79 -0.39 -25.15
N GLY A 233 -9.94 -1.28 -24.16
CA GLY A 233 -9.55 -2.68 -24.23
C GLY A 233 -8.09 -2.95 -23.86
N LYS A 234 -7.51 -2.12 -22.99
CA LYS A 234 -6.16 -2.30 -22.43
C LYS A 234 -5.09 -2.54 -23.50
N LYS A 235 -5.08 -1.71 -24.53
CA LYS A 235 -4.13 -1.84 -25.64
C LYS A 235 -2.73 -1.42 -25.20
N GLY A 236 -1.83 -2.40 -25.12
CA GLY A 236 -0.49 -2.21 -24.58
C GLY A 236 -0.48 -2.18 -23.04
N SER A 237 0.71 -2.01 -22.45
CA SER A 237 0.84 -1.86 -21.01
C SER A 237 0.33 -0.50 -20.53
N LEU A 238 -0.13 -0.43 -19.30
CA LEU A 238 -0.58 0.82 -18.70
C LEU A 238 0.57 1.83 -18.56
N THR A 239 1.81 1.36 -18.30
CA THR A 239 3.00 2.22 -18.29
C THR A 239 3.26 2.88 -19.65
N ALA A 240 3.08 2.11 -20.74
CA ALA A 240 3.21 2.66 -22.09
C ALA A 240 2.10 3.69 -22.42
N TYR A 241 0.86 3.42 -21.99
CA TYR A 241 -0.25 4.36 -22.14
C TYR A 241 0.03 5.69 -21.45
N PHE A 242 0.52 5.66 -20.24
CA PHE A 242 0.90 6.85 -19.49
C PHE A 242 2.26 7.45 -19.89
N GLN A 243 2.97 6.84 -20.83
CA GLN A 243 4.31 7.27 -21.25
C GLN A 243 5.27 7.40 -20.06
N LEU A 244 5.29 6.41 -19.20
CA LEU A 244 6.21 6.30 -18.09
C LEU A 244 7.45 5.50 -18.52
N ASP A 245 8.62 6.07 -18.26
CA ASP A 245 9.93 5.45 -18.52
C ASP A 245 10.53 4.93 -17.19
N ILE A 246 9.93 3.85 -16.65
CA ILE A 246 10.23 3.32 -15.31
C ILE A 246 10.27 1.79 -15.29
#